data_9954677b73e82485419cfd17e12399c9
#
_entry.id   9954677b73e82485419cfd17e12399c9
#
_cell.length_a   1.000
_cell.length_b   1.000
_cell.length_c   1.000
_cell.angle_alpha   90.00
_cell.angle_beta   90.00
_cell.angle_gamma   90.00
#
_symmetry.space_group_name_H-M   'P 1'
#
loop_
_entity.id
_entity.type
_entity.pdbx_description
1 polymer ?
#
loop_
_entity_poly.entity_id
_entity_poly.type
_entity_poly.pdbx_seq_one_letter_code
_entity_poly.pdbx_strand_id
1 'polypeptide(L)'
;MVSRRTFLTTSGLLASGVIGAVANGIVRDPSRDGEVAIGEAVVEPTGKNQAGVELELQTFTRFIALDINTSTDKVAMLRWMSLLTDDIRRLAAGKSALADPNEYIATKPARLTLTVGFGPSLFEKLRLQSQMPKGFGRLPNFKIDKLVEDASGGDVLLHVSGDDPITV
;
A
#
# COMPACT_ATOMS: atom_id res chain seq x y z
N MET A 1 -3.72 -27.33 -47.51
CA MET A 1 -2.77 -26.34 -48.09
C MET A 1 -3.51 -25.04 -48.27
N VAL A 2 -3.22 -24.03 -47.44
CA VAL A 2 -3.86 -22.72 -47.52
C VAL A 2 -3.18 -21.92 -48.65
N SER A 3 -3.99 -21.41 -49.58
CA SER A 3 -3.50 -20.66 -50.73
C SER A 3 -2.85 -19.32 -50.30
N ARG A 4 -1.76 -18.90 -50.97
CA ARG A 4 -1.11 -17.62 -50.72
C ARG A 4 -2.06 -16.42 -50.84
N ARG A 5 -3.10 -16.52 -51.67
CA ARG A 5 -4.12 -15.46 -51.82
C ARG A 5 -5.01 -15.37 -50.58
N THR A 6 -5.36 -16.47 -49.94
CA THR A 6 -6.17 -16.49 -48.72
C THR A 6 -5.38 -15.88 -47.52
N PHE A 7 -4.08 -16.12 -47.48
CA PHE A 7 -3.22 -15.53 -46.45
C PHE A 7 -3.14 -13.99 -46.56
N LEU A 8 -2.96 -13.46 -47.78
CA LEU A 8 -2.87 -12.02 -48.00
C LEU A 8 -4.20 -11.28 -47.75
N THR A 9 -5.33 -11.89 -48.03
CA THR A 9 -6.65 -11.30 -47.74
C THR A 9 -6.96 -11.26 -46.25
N THR A 10 -6.56 -12.29 -45.53
CA THR A 10 -6.75 -12.38 -44.07
C THR A 10 -5.81 -11.42 -43.37
N SER A 11 -4.56 -11.29 -43.84
CA SER A 11 -3.59 -10.33 -43.28
C SER A 11 -3.97 -8.88 -43.53
N GLY A 12 -4.59 -8.56 -44.70
CA GLY A 12 -5.06 -7.23 -45.03
C GLY A 12 -6.24 -6.74 -44.17
N LEU A 13 -7.13 -7.64 -43.77
CA LEU A 13 -8.26 -7.32 -42.90
C LEU A 13 -7.81 -7.05 -41.43
N LEU A 14 -6.77 -7.77 -40.97
CA LEU A 14 -6.20 -7.52 -39.63
C LEU A 14 -5.44 -6.21 -39.60
N ALA A 15 -4.72 -5.84 -40.67
CA ALA A 15 -3.99 -4.58 -40.75
C ALA A 15 -4.91 -3.36 -40.79
N SER A 16 -6.08 -3.44 -41.43
CA SER A 16 -7.02 -2.30 -41.49
C SER A 16 -7.73 -2.06 -40.14
N GLY A 17 -7.92 -3.10 -39.32
CA GLY A 17 -8.49 -2.96 -37.98
C GLY A 17 -7.53 -2.29 -36.98
N VAL A 18 -6.22 -2.56 -37.13
CA VAL A 18 -5.19 -2.01 -36.25
C VAL A 18 -4.89 -0.53 -36.54
N ILE A 19 -4.95 -0.12 -37.83
CA ILE A 19 -4.66 1.28 -38.19
C ILE A 19 -5.75 2.23 -37.67
N GLY A 20 -6.99 1.81 -37.57
CA GLY A 20 -8.07 2.61 -37.01
C GLY A 20 -7.94 2.85 -35.49
N ALA A 21 -7.32 1.90 -34.75
CA ALA A 21 -7.15 2.00 -33.31
C ALA A 21 -5.93 2.84 -32.90
N VAL A 22 -4.89 2.88 -33.75
CA VAL A 22 -3.67 3.69 -33.47
C VAL A 22 -3.93 5.21 -33.60
N ALA A 23 -4.92 5.61 -34.42
CA ALA A 23 -5.27 7.03 -34.59
C ALA A 23 -5.86 7.66 -33.31
N ASN A 24 -6.37 6.86 -32.36
CA ASN A 24 -6.90 7.32 -31.07
C ASN A 24 -6.02 6.97 -29.86
N GLY A 25 -4.81 6.46 -30.07
CA GLY A 25 -3.82 6.24 -29.00
C GLY A 25 -4.16 5.13 -27.99
N ILE A 26 -5.21 4.34 -28.20
CA ILE A 26 -5.61 3.25 -27.29
C ILE A 26 -5.80 1.98 -28.10
N VAL A 27 -4.80 1.11 -28.14
CA VAL A 27 -4.99 -0.29 -28.54
C VAL A 27 -5.64 -0.99 -27.34
N ARG A 28 -6.96 -1.13 -27.34
CA ARG A 28 -7.65 -2.01 -26.40
C ARG A 28 -7.42 -3.46 -26.82
N ASP A 29 -6.75 -4.20 -25.98
CA ASP A 29 -6.64 -5.65 -26.06
C ASP A 29 -7.96 -6.27 -25.52
N PRO A 30 -8.78 -6.92 -26.37
CA PRO A 30 -10.06 -7.48 -25.91
C PRO A 30 -9.90 -8.64 -24.91
N SER A 31 -8.69 -9.21 -24.76
CA SER A 31 -8.42 -10.26 -23.78
C SER A 31 -8.24 -9.70 -22.36
N ARG A 32 -8.20 -8.36 -22.22
CA ARG A 32 -8.07 -7.64 -20.95
C ARG A 32 -9.38 -7.02 -20.45
N ASP A 33 -10.50 -7.40 -21.01
CA ASP A 33 -11.81 -6.99 -20.49
C ASP A 33 -12.01 -7.62 -19.10
N GLY A 34 -11.75 -6.81 -18.07
CA GLY A 34 -11.78 -7.19 -16.65
C GLY A 34 -10.47 -6.97 -15.89
N GLU A 35 -9.33 -6.77 -16.56
CA GLU A 35 -8.08 -6.36 -15.89
C GLU A 35 -8.15 -4.86 -15.50
N VAL A 36 -8.04 -4.60 -14.21
CA VAL A 36 -7.90 -3.23 -13.69
C VAL A 36 -6.58 -2.66 -14.21
N ALA A 37 -6.60 -1.45 -14.75
CA ALA A 37 -5.40 -0.80 -15.25
C ALA A 37 -4.33 -0.72 -14.14
N ILE A 38 -3.05 -0.83 -14.54
CA ILE A 38 -1.94 -0.71 -13.60
C ILE A 38 -2.05 0.60 -12.82
N GLY A 39 -1.99 0.52 -11.50
CA GLY A 39 -2.14 1.66 -10.61
C GLY A 39 -3.58 2.03 -10.23
N GLU A 40 -4.61 1.43 -10.84
CA GLU A 40 -6.02 1.71 -10.54
C GLU A 40 -6.62 0.70 -9.54
N ALA A 41 -5.91 -0.36 -9.22
CA ALA A 41 -6.39 -1.38 -8.29
C ALA A 41 -6.44 -0.84 -6.85
N VAL A 42 -7.59 -1.00 -6.22
CA VAL A 42 -7.86 -0.63 -4.83
C VAL A 42 -7.75 -1.86 -3.95
N VAL A 43 -7.11 -1.72 -2.80
CA VAL A 43 -7.15 -2.71 -1.71
C VAL A 43 -7.98 -2.13 -0.58
N GLU A 44 -9.02 -2.86 -0.16
CA GLU A 44 -9.83 -2.46 0.99
C GLU A 44 -8.97 -2.48 2.26
N PRO A 45 -8.80 -1.35 2.97
CA PRO A 45 -7.89 -1.27 4.12
C PRO A 45 -8.37 -2.02 5.35
N THR A 46 -9.66 -2.34 5.41
CA THR A 46 -10.29 -3.00 6.57
C THR A 46 -10.87 -4.36 6.20
N GLY A 47 -10.79 -5.31 7.11
CA GLY A 47 -11.29 -6.66 6.92
C GLY A 47 -11.07 -7.49 8.18
N LYS A 48 -10.91 -8.81 8.03
CA LYS A 48 -10.54 -9.69 9.13
C LYS A 48 -9.18 -9.30 9.73
N ASN A 49 -8.23 -8.95 8.86
CA ASN A 49 -6.91 -8.41 9.20
C ASN A 49 -6.75 -7.04 8.52
N GLN A 50 -5.76 -6.27 8.94
CA GLN A 50 -5.36 -5.06 8.24
C GLN A 50 -4.86 -5.43 6.84
N ALA A 51 -5.11 -4.56 5.86
CA ALA A 51 -4.52 -4.71 4.53
C ALA A 51 -2.99 -4.76 4.62
N GLY A 52 -2.38 -5.57 3.75
CA GLY A 52 -0.93 -5.77 3.74
C GLY A 52 -0.43 -6.93 4.62
N VAL A 53 -1.27 -7.51 5.50
CA VAL A 53 -0.87 -8.66 6.34
C VAL A 53 -0.87 -9.98 5.56
N GLU A 54 -1.87 -10.20 4.70
CA GLU A 54 -2.07 -11.45 3.96
C GLU A 54 -2.03 -11.27 2.43
N LEU A 55 -1.60 -10.11 1.95
CA LEU A 55 -1.52 -9.84 0.52
C LEU A 55 -0.23 -10.37 -0.10
N GLU A 56 -0.30 -10.63 -1.41
CA GLU A 56 0.88 -10.85 -2.22
C GLU A 56 1.82 -9.64 -2.15
N LEU A 57 3.12 -9.90 -2.28
CA LEU A 57 4.15 -8.86 -2.24
C LEU A 57 3.85 -7.77 -3.28
N GLN A 58 3.95 -6.54 -2.83
CA GLN A 58 3.85 -5.34 -3.65
C GLN A 58 5.25 -4.88 -4.06
N THR A 59 5.31 -4.10 -5.12
CA THR A 59 6.59 -3.75 -5.76
C THR A 59 7.46 -2.84 -4.88
N PHE A 60 6.84 -1.91 -4.17
CA PHE A 60 7.51 -0.92 -3.33
C PHE A 60 7.04 -1.04 -1.90
N THR A 61 7.97 -0.84 -0.96
CA THR A 61 7.69 -0.95 0.47
C THR A 61 8.55 0.05 1.25
N ARG A 62 7.93 0.69 2.23
CA ARG A 62 8.60 1.51 3.25
C ARG A 62 8.15 1.14 4.65
N PHE A 63 9.10 1.17 5.57
CA PHE A 63 8.85 1.05 7.00
C PHE A 63 9.16 2.40 7.66
N ILE A 64 8.22 2.90 8.45
CA ILE A 64 8.35 4.14 9.19
C ILE A 64 8.10 3.83 10.66
N ALA A 65 9.17 3.86 11.47
CA ALA A 65 9.07 3.71 12.91
C ALA A 65 8.84 5.08 13.55
N LEU A 66 7.91 5.16 14.47
CA LEU A 66 7.52 6.38 15.17
C LEU A 66 7.60 6.16 16.68
N ASP A 67 8.14 7.16 17.37
CA ASP A 67 8.05 7.27 18.82
C ASP A 67 6.98 8.27 19.20
N ILE A 68 6.07 7.89 20.09
CA ILE A 68 5.09 8.83 20.63
C ILE A 68 5.73 9.70 21.71
N ASN A 69 5.27 10.93 21.79
CA ASN A 69 5.69 11.83 22.84
C ASN A 69 5.30 11.25 24.22
N THR A 70 6.18 11.34 25.20
CA THR A 70 5.96 10.85 26.57
C THR A 70 4.77 11.50 27.28
N SER A 71 4.35 12.69 26.84
CA SER A 71 3.16 13.38 27.34
C SER A 71 1.85 12.89 26.69
N THR A 72 1.92 11.99 25.71
CA THR A 72 0.73 11.47 25.02
C THR A 72 -0.03 10.53 25.95
N ASP A 73 -1.29 10.86 26.20
CA ASP A 73 -2.19 10.00 26.94
C ASP A 73 -3.01 9.09 25.99
N LYS A 74 -3.77 8.16 26.58
CA LYS A 74 -4.63 7.24 25.83
C LYS A 74 -5.66 7.96 24.96
N VAL A 75 -6.20 9.10 25.40
CA VAL A 75 -7.21 9.86 24.66
C VAL A 75 -6.60 10.51 23.43
N ALA A 76 -5.42 11.12 23.59
CA ALA A 76 -4.68 11.69 22.48
C ALA A 76 -4.28 10.62 21.44
N MET A 77 -3.84 9.44 21.92
CA MET A 77 -3.52 8.30 21.05
C MET A 77 -4.74 7.82 20.27
N LEU A 78 -5.90 7.68 20.90
CA LEU A 78 -7.14 7.28 20.21
C LEU A 78 -7.57 8.30 19.14
N ARG A 79 -7.42 9.59 19.40
CA ARG A 79 -7.70 10.64 18.39
C ARG A 79 -6.77 10.52 17.20
N TRP A 80 -5.47 10.36 17.46
CA TRP A 80 -4.49 10.17 16.40
C TRP A 80 -4.77 8.92 15.56
N MET A 81 -5.09 7.78 16.20
CA MET A 81 -5.46 6.55 15.51
C MET A 81 -6.72 6.71 14.67
N SER A 82 -7.68 7.49 15.10
CA SER A 82 -8.89 7.78 14.32
C SER A 82 -8.58 8.58 13.05
N LEU A 83 -7.74 9.61 13.17
CA LEU A 83 -7.27 10.40 12.02
C LEU A 83 -6.48 9.53 11.05
N LEU A 84 -5.51 8.76 11.57
CA LEU A 84 -4.71 7.85 10.76
C LEU A 84 -5.59 6.82 10.01
N THR A 85 -6.63 6.30 10.67
CA THR A 85 -7.56 5.36 10.03
C THR A 85 -8.33 6.00 8.87
N ASP A 86 -8.72 7.26 9.02
CA ASP A 86 -9.38 8.00 7.95
C ASP A 86 -8.43 8.28 6.78
N ASP A 87 -7.22 8.72 7.09
CA ASP A 87 -6.18 8.94 6.09
C ASP A 87 -5.84 7.65 5.32
N ILE A 88 -5.72 6.50 6.01
CA ILE A 88 -5.50 5.20 5.37
C ILE A 88 -6.60 4.86 4.38
N ARG A 89 -7.87 5.07 4.74
CA ARG A 89 -9.01 4.82 3.85
C ARG A 89 -8.97 5.71 2.61
N ARG A 90 -8.62 6.98 2.80
CA ARG A 90 -8.53 7.95 1.70
C ARG A 90 -7.39 7.58 0.75
N LEU A 91 -6.20 7.37 1.28
CA LEU A 91 -5.01 7.03 0.50
C LEU A 91 -5.18 5.70 -0.25
N ALA A 92 -5.71 4.66 0.38
CA ALA A 92 -6.00 3.39 -0.29
C ALA A 92 -7.01 3.52 -1.44
N ALA A 93 -7.89 4.52 -1.37
CA ALA A 93 -8.83 4.86 -2.46
C ALA A 93 -8.25 5.83 -3.50
N GLY A 94 -6.96 6.15 -3.46
CA GLY A 94 -6.32 7.12 -4.36
C GLY A 94 -6.75 8.57 -4.11
N LYS A 95 -7.10 8.90 -2.88
CA LYS A 95 -7.46 10.25 -2.43
C LYS A 95 -6.42 10.74 -1.43
N SER A 96 -6.03 12.00 -1.53
CA SER A 96 -5.12 12.63 -0.57
C SER A 96 -5.66 12.60 0.86
N ALA A 97 -4.78 12.56 1.84
CA ALA A 97 -5.12 12.78 3.25
C ALA A 97 -5.72 14.19 3.44
N LEU A 98 -6.54 14.39 4.49
CA LEU A 98 -7.24 15.66 4.71
C LEU A 98 -6.27 16.85 4.94
N ALA A 99 -5.12 16.60 5.52
CA ALA A 99 -4.12 17.61 5.82
C ALA A 99 -2.99 17.68 4.78
N ASP A 100 -3.11 16.97 3.66
CA ASP A 100 -2.08 16.94 2.63
C ASP A 100 -2.10 18.24 1.81
N PRO A 101 -0.99 19.02 1.82
CA PRO A 101 -0.90 20.24 1.01
C PRO A 101 -0.66 19.95 -0.48
N ASN A 102 -0.32 18.71 -0.84
CA ASN A 102 0.05 18.30 -2.19
C ASN A 102 -0.91 17.25 -2.76
N GLU A 103 -2.20 17.57 -2.81
CA GLU A 103 -3.29 16.67 -3.24
C GLU A 103 -3.07 15.96 -4.58
N TYR A 104 -2.16 16.46 -5.41
CA TYR A 104 -1.91 15.94 -6.77
C TYR A 104 -0.92 14.78 -6.81
N ILE A 105 -0.22 14.44 -5.73
CA ILE A 105 0.85 13.44 -5.73
C ILE A 105 0.26 12.03 -5.63
N ALA A 106 -0.73 11.82 -4.77
CA ALA A 106 -1.32 10.50 -4.50
C ALA A 106 -2.70 10.34 -5.17
N THR A 107 -2.76 10.48 -6.49
CA THR A 107 -4.04 10.42 -7.25
C THR A 107 -4.45 9.02 -7.69
N LYS A 108 -3.59 8.01 -7.48
CA LYS A 108 -3.85 6.62 -7.86
C LYS A 108 -3.82 5.71 -6.65
N PRO A 109 -4.73 4.73 -6.58
CA PRO A 109 -4.74 3.76 -5.48
C PRO A 109 -3.50 2.87 -5.44
N ALA A 110 -2.99 2.45 -6.60
CA ALA A 110 -1.78 1.66 -6.80
C ALA A 110 -1.65 0.44 -5.86
N ARG A 111 -2.76 -0.21 -5.52
CA ARG A 111 -2.83 -1.25 -4.48
C ARG A 111 -2.22 -0.82 -3.15
N LEU A 112 -2.24 0.47 -2.84
CA LEU A 112 -1.65 1.00 -1.62
C LEU A 112 -2.25 0.35 -0.37
N THR A 113 -1.36 -0.10 0.51
CA THR A 113 -1.70 -0.62 1.83
C THR A 113 -0.87 0.06 2.89
N LEU A 114 -1.51 0.38 4.00
CA LEU A 114 -0.85 0.83 5.22
C LEU A 114 -1.23 -0.10 6.35
N THR A 115 -0.25 -0.82 6.87
CA THR A 115 -0.41 -1.69 8.04
C THR A 115 0.22 -1.02 9.24
N VAL A 116 -0.52 -0.95 10.33
CA VAL A 116 -0.06 -0.31 11.57
C VAL A 116 0.33 -1.38 12.57
N GLY A 117 1.59 -1.37 12.98
CA GLY A 117 2.13 -2.21 14.05
C GLY A 117 2.33 -1.43 15.34
N PHE A 118 2.26 -2.10 16.47
CA PHE A 118 2.49 -1.52 17.79
C PHE A 118 3.67 -2.18 18.47
N GLY A 119 4.59 -1.36 18.99
CA GLY A 119 5.73 -1.85 19.77
C GLY A 119 5.39 -2.06 21.25
N PRO A 120 6.17 -2.88 21.96
CA PRO A 120 5.98 -3.08 23.41
C PRO A 120 6.07 -1.78 24.22
N SER A 121 6.92 -0.85 23.80
CA SER A 121 7.11 0.46 24.42
C SER A 121 5.85 1.33 24.41
N LEU A 122 5.00 1.20 23.39
CA LEU A 122 3.70 1.87 23.35
C LEU A 122 2.82 1.47 24.55
N PHE A 123 2.74 0.17 24.83
CA PHE A 123 1.95 -0.34 25.96
C PHE A 123 2.49 0.15 27.30
N GLU A 124 3.80 0.29 27.42
CA GLU A 124 4.47 0.83 28.62
C GLU A 124 4.14 2.32 28.80
N LYS A 125 4.32 3.15 27.75
CA LYS A 125 4.07 4.59 27.76
C LYS A 125 2.60 4.92 28.05
N LEU A 126 1.66 4.13 27.51
CA LEU A 126 0.22 4.32 27.73
C LEU A 126 -0.33 3.62 28.97
N ARG A 127 0.52 2.95 29.78
CA ARG A 127 0.13 2.16 30.96
C ARG A 127 -0.89 1.06 30.64
N LEU A 128 -0.67 0.36 29.52
CA LEU A 128 -1.52 -0.71 28.99
C LEU A 128 -0.88 -2.09 29.05
N GLN A 129 0.13 -2.30 29.91
CA GLN A 129 0.89 -3.56 29.98
C GLN A 129 -0.01 -4.78 30.24
N SER A 130 -1.08 -4.60 31.00
CA SER A 130 -2.07 -5.66 31.27
C SER A 130 -2.86 -6.12 30.04
N GLN A 131 -2.89 -5.29 28.99
CA GLN A 131 -3.58 -5.56 27.72
C GLN A 131 -2.62 -6.08 26.64
N MET A 132 -1.34 -6.16 26.94
CA MET A 132 -0.33 -6.66 26.01
C MET A 132 -0.56 -8.16 25.75
N PRO A 133 -0.50 -8.62 24.48
CA PRO A 133 -0.64 -10.03 24.15
C PRO A 133 0.41 -10.89 24.87
N LYS A 134 0.03 -12.11 25.28
CA LYS A 134 0.97 -13.05 25.91
C LYS A 134 2.10 -13.40 24.93
N GLY A 135 3.34 -13.33 25.40
CA GLY A 135 4.53 -13.61 24.60
C GLY A 135 4.96 -12.46 23.71
N PHE A 136 4.24 -11.35 23.70
CA PHE A 136 4.65 -10.15 23.00
C PHE A 136 5.62 -9.36 23.88
N GLY A 137 6.79 -9.03 23.34
CA GLY A 137 7.83 -8.33 24.09
C GLY A 137 9.02 -7.97 23.20
N ARG A 138 10.01 -7.33 23.79
CA ARG A 138 11.26 -7.03 23.09
C ARG A 138 11.99 -8.32 22.75
N LEU A 139 12.54 -8.38 21.52
CA LEU A 139 13.44 -9.46 21.15
C LEU A 139 14.73 -9.40 21.99
N PRO A 140 15.34 -10.55 22.30
CA PRO A 140 16.64 -10.57 22.96
C PRO A 140 17.71 -10.01 22.04
N ASN A 141 18.75 -9.40 22.61
CA ASN A 141 19.90 -8.96 21.84
C ASN A 141 20.69 -10.18 21.36
N PHE A 142 20.98 -10.25 20.08
CA PHE A 142 21.81 -11.27 19.48
C PHE A 142 23.25 -10.76 19.32
N LYS A 143 24.23 -11.67 19.41
CA LYS A 143 25.69 -11.30 19.29
C LYS A 143 26.06 -10.66 17.96
N ILE A 144 25.27 -10.89 16.92
CA ILE A 144 25.48 -10.37 15.57
C ILE A 144 24.82 -8.99 15.37
N ASP A 145 23.98 -8.55 16.30
CA ASP A 145 23.23 -7.30 16.19
C ASP A 145 24.20 -6.11 16.27
N LYS A 146 23.92 -5.13 15.43
CA LYS A 146 24.57 -3.81 15.44
C LYS A 146 23.51 -2.74 15.62
N LEU A 147 22.63 -2.95 16.60
CA LEU A 147 21.52 -2.05 16.87
C LEU A 147 22.06 -0.71 17.38
N VAL A 148 21.51 0.37 16.82
CA VAL A 148 21.74 1.73 17.29
C VAL A 148 20.51 2.13 18.09
N GLU A 149 20.68 2.56 19.33
CA GLU A 149 19.57 2.79 20.26
C GLU A 149 18.55 3.77 19.70
N ASP A 150 19.01 4.88 19.11
CA ASP A 150 18.14 5.92 18.53
C ASP A 150 17.47 5.52 17.20
N ALA A 151 17.92 4.41 16.56
CA ALA A 151 17.41 3.93 15.28
C ALA A 151 16.80 2.52 15.35
N SER A 152 16.61 2.01 16.57
CA SER A 152 16.13 0.64 16.77
C SER A 152 14.96 0.62 17.73
N GLY A 153 13.85 0.04 17.32
CA GLY A 153 12.63 -0.02 18.11
C GLY A 153 11.55 0.89 17.52
N GLY A 154 10.76 1.48 18.40
CA GLY A 154 9.64 2.37 18.06
C GLY A 154 8.34 1.95 18.76
N ASP A 155 7.46 2.90 18.96
CA ASP A 155 6.15 2.67 19.59
C ASP A 155 5.12 2.23 18.56
N VAL A 156 5.20 2.80 17.36
CA VAL A 156 4.31 2.50 16.23
C VAL A 156 5.15 2.29 14.99
N LEU A 157 4.79 1.28 14.21
CA LEU A 157 5.35 1.01 12.90
C LEU A 157 4.27 1.23 11.85
N LEU A 158 4.56 2.03 10.84
CA LEU A 158 3.77 2.09 9.61
C LEU A 158 4.51 1.30 8.54
N HIS A 159 3.86 0.29 8.02
CA HIS A 159 4.31 -0.48 6.86
C HIS A 159 3.47 -0.05 5.67
N VAL A 160 4.08 0.71 4.78
CA VAL A 160 3.46 1.26 3.57
C VAL A 160 3.94 0.45 2.39
N SER A 161 3.02 -0.10 1.59
CA SER A 161 3.36 -0.87 0.40
C SER A 161 2.40 -0.57 -0.74
N GLY A 162 2.90 -0.64 -1.97
CA GLY A 162 2.12 -0.34 -3.17
C GLY A 162 2.89 -0.71 -4.45
N ASP A 163 2.23 -0.51 -5.58
CA ASP A 163 2.81 -0.82 -6.90
C ASP A 163 3.27 0.43 -7.66
N ASP A 164 3.25 1.60 -7.02
CA ASP A 164 3.76 2.86 -7.56
C ASP A 164 4.73 3.52 -6.56
N PRO A 165 5.97 3.85 -6.95
CA PRO A 165 6.97 4.46 -6.08
C PRO A 165 6.62 5.88 -5.62
N ILE A 166 5.71 6.56 -6.33
CA ILE A 166 5.28 7.92 -5.96
C ILE A 166 4.23 7.86 -4.85
N THR A 167 3.42 6.80 -4.84
CA THR A 167 2.37 6.59 -3.85
C THR A 167 2.93 6.06 -2.52
N VAL A 168 4.06 5.33 -2.53
CA VAL A 168 4.77 4.75 -1.38
C VAL A 168 5.93 5.63 -0.95
#